data_24a39f20abbe7f2d40c8a6a8b2c042f2
#
_entry.id   24a39f20abbe7f2d40c8a6a8b2c042f2
#
_cell.length_a   1.000
_cell.length_b   1.000
_cell.length_c   1.000
_cell.angle_alpha   90.00
_cell.angle_beta   90.00
_cell.angle_gamma   90.00
#
_symmetry.space_group_name_H-M   'P 1'
#
loop_
_entity.id
_entity.type
_entity.pdbx_description
1 polymer ?
#
loop_
_entity_poly.entity_id
_entity_poly.type
_entity_poly.pdbx_seq_one_letter_code
_entity_poly.pdbx_strand_id
1 'polypeptide(L)'
;VYKRQLLDSVKYRGEEYLWQGSEKSWKSKDIVIFPFVARLKDGWYTVDGKRYEMKNHGLARYNVFTAESNTGDTLVMDFKSTEETKKQYPFDFDFKVKYALVGNSMKITYTVVNTGDVDMPFGLGTHFGWALVGDETDDTCDVSGNFAIIDTDKPIEEYEFDDDLHLVKGEKKSEFTNKIPLVKSTFIHDAVVTKNNAKKVTLLRRDGKKITFDIGNVPVLAIWSNNKMGKYACIEAWWGLPDTVDCDRELKNKFLINTLPAGKTFEYEVTVTF
;
A
#
# COMPACT_ATOMS: atom_id res chain seq x y z
N VAL A 1 19.75 15.43 0.65
CA VAL A 1 18.39 16.00 0.75
C VAL A 1 17.39 14.89 0.43
N TYR A 2 16.77 14.35 1.45
CA TYR A 2 15.73 13.34 1.30
C TYR A 2 14.45 14.04 0.80
N LYS A 3 14.05 13.80 -0.45
CA LYS A 3 12.95 14.56 -1.06
C LYS A 3 11.59 13.88 -0.90
N ARG A 4 11.51 12.58 -0.57
CA ARG A 4 10.27 11.80 -0.36
C ARG A 4 10.63 10.52 0.36
N GLN A 5 9.68 9.93 1.10
CA GLN A 5 9.85 8.59 1.65
C GLN A 5 9.65 7.57 0.53
N LEU A 6 10.75 7.14 -0.07
CA LEU A 6 10.78 6.11 -1.12
C LEU A 6 12.01 5.22 -0.90
N LEU A 7 11.81 3.91 -0.95
CA LEU A 7 12.91 2.98 -1.15
C LEU A 7 13.40 3.09 -2.59
N ASP A 8 14.70 3.28 -2.77
CA ASP A 8 15.31 3.37 -4.09
C ASP A 8 15.79 2.01 -4.60
N SER A 9 16.18 1.13 -3.68
CA SER A 9 16.77 -0.16 -3.99
C SER A 9 16.60 -1.11 -2.81
N VAL A 10 16.27 -2.36 -3.09
CA VAL A 10 16.26 -3.48 -2.15
C VAL A 10 17.05 -4.63 -2.78
N LYS A 11 18.28 -4.84 -2.32
CA LYS A 11 19.16 -5.86 -2.85
C LYS A 11 19.39 -7.00 -1.87
N TYR A 12 19.28 -8.23 -2.36
CA TYR A 12 19.69 -9.42 -1.65
C TYR A 12 20.66 -10.23 -2.49
N ARG A 13 21.85 -10.56 -1.95
CA ARG A 13 22.94 -11.26 -2.66
C ARG A 13 23.32 -10.61 -4.00
N GLY A 14 23.29 -9.28 -4.05
CA GLY A 14 23.64 -8.49 -5.23
C GLY A 14 22.53 -8.32 -6.26
N GLU A 15 21.39 -9.00 -6.13
CA GLU A 15 20.25 -8.87 -7.03
C GLU A 15 19.26 -7.82 -6.53
N GLU A 16 18.73 -7.00 -7.43
CA GLU A 16 17.70 -6.01 -7.15
C GLU A 16 16.30 -6.67 -7.15
N TYR A 17 15.56 -6.48 -6.07
CA TYR A 17 14.20 -7.00 -5.89
C TYR A 17 13.13 -5.92 -5.97
N LEU A 18 13.51 -4.64 -5.82
CA LEU A 18 12.57 -3.54 -5.98
C LEU A 18 12.44 -3.17 -7.45
N TRP A 19 11.23 -2.90 -7.92
CA TRP A 19 10.98 -2.30 -9.23
C TRP A 19 11.71 -0.97 -9.36
N GLN A 20 12.41 -0.75 -10.47
CA GLN A 20 13.24 0.44 -10.64
C GLN A 20 12.54 1.60 -11.36
N GLY A 21 11.25 1.45 -11.65
CA GLY A 21 10.45 2.47 -12.32
C GLY A 21 10.63 2.46 -13.83
N SER A 22 9.59 2.84 -14.59
CA SER A 22 9.66 3.01 -16.04
C SER A 22 8.69 4.08 -16.50
N GLU A 23 9.12 4.94 -17.42
CA GLU A 23 8.27 5.91 -18.10
C GLU A 23 7.15 5.24 -18.91
N LYS A 24 7.41 4.05 -19.43
CA LYS A 24 6.45 3.27 -20.24
C LYS A 24 5.38 2.57 -19.40
N SER A 25 5.60 2.44 -18.08
CA SER A 25 4.72 1.71 -17.18
C SER A 25 4.43 2.52 -15.93
N TRP A 26 5.01 2.16 -14.80
CA TRP A 26 4.86 2.85 -13.52
C TRP A 26 6.19 3.48 -13.10
N LYS A 27 6.18 4.82 -12.94
CA LYS A 27 7.39 5.58 -12.63
C LYS A 27 7.83 5.48 -11.18
N SER A 28 6.88 5.20 -10.27
CA SER A 28 7.20 5.01 -8.86
C SER A 28 7.76 3.61 -8.61
N LYS A 29 8.37 3.42 -7.45
CA LYS A 29 8.93 2.15 -6.97
C LYS A 29 8.26 1.72 -5.68
N ASP A 30 7.95 2.70 -4.86
CA ASP A 30 7.40 2.58 -3.52
C ASP A 30 6.49 3.78 -3.25
N ILE A 31 5.42 3.55 -2.53
CA ILE A 31 4.50 4.58 -2.06
C ILE A 31 4.13 4.25 -0.61
N VAL A 32 4.34 5.19 0.28
CA VAL A 32 3.79 5.12 1.64
C VAL A 32 2.38 5.70 1.62
N ILE A 33 1.40 4.89 2.01
CA ILE A 33 -0.02 5.27 2.03
C ILE A 33 -0.36 5.79 3.43
N PHE A 34 -0.70 7.07 3.55
CA PHE A 34 -1.21 7.72 4.77
C PHE A 34 -1.71 9.13 4.45
N PRO A 35 -2.84 9.63 5.00
CA PRO A 35 -3.79 8.97 5.88
C PRO A 35 -4.99 8.34 5.15
N PHE A 36 -4.93 8.16 3.84
CA PHE A 36 -6.00 7.53 3.05
C PHE A 36 -5.45 6.43 2.16
N VAL A 37 -6.23 5.36 2.04
CA VAL A 37 -5.97 4.29 1.09
C VAL A 37 -6.71 4.59 -0.21
N ALA A 38 -5.97 4.53 -1.33
CA ALA A 38 -6.47 4.73 -2.68
C ALA A 38 -7.30 6.03 -2.85
N ARG A 39 -8.52 5.94 -3.37
CA ARG A 39 -9.29 7.11 -3.85
C ARG A 39 -10.38 7.53 -2.88
N LEU A 40 -10.58 8.84 -2.79
CA LEU A 40 -11.79 9.46 -2.27
C LEU A 40 -12.73 9.79 -3.44
N LYS A 41 -14.03 9.68 -3.23
CA LYS A 41 -15.05 10.04 -4.22
C LYS A 41 -14.91 11.52 -4.56
N ASP A 42 -14.66 11.81 -5.85
CA ASP A 42 -14.36 13.14 -6.40
C ASP A 42 -13.17 13.86 -5.72
N GLY A 43 -12.31 13.13 -4.98
CA GLY A 43 -11.09 13.69 -4.39
C GLY A 43 -11.28 14.57 -3.16
N TRP A 44 -12.45 14.50 -2.49
CA TRP A 44 -12.73 15.29 -1.29
C TRP A 44 -13.56 14.55 -0.24
N TYR A 45 -13.51 15.03 0.98
CA TYR A 45 -14.23 14.50 2.15
C TYR A 45 -14.59 15.62 3.11
N THR A 46 -15.36 15.31 4.16
CA THR A 46 -15.70 16.26 5.22
C THR A 46 -15.24 15.78 6.59
N VAL A 47 -14.94 16.74 7.44
CA VAL A 47 -14.78 16.56 8.88
C VAL A 47 -15.72 17.54 9.55
N ASP A 48 -16.72 17.02 10.27
CA ASP A 48 -17.79 17.81 10.91
C ASP A 48 -18.41 18.84 9.94
N GLY A 49 -18.70 18.39 8.71
CA GLY A 49 -19.31 19.17 7.65
C GLY A 49 -18.35 20.14 6.91
N LYS A 50 -17.13 20.34 7.35
CA LYS A 50 -16.14 21.15 6.62
C LYS A 50 -15.43 20.32 5.58
N ARG A 51 -15.39 20.81 4.32
CA ARG A 51 -14.77 20.14 3.16
C ARG A 51 -13.26 20.27 3.16
N TYR A 52 -12.60 19.15 2.81
CA TYR A 52 -11.17 19.03 2.56
C TYR A 52 -10.92 18.25 1.28
N GLU A 53 -9.85 18.58 0.57
CA GLU A 53 -9.43 17.87 -0.64
C GLU A 53 -8.20 17.01 -0.37
N MET A 54 -8.16 15.81 -0.95
CA MET A 54 -7.06 14.88 -0.77
C MET A 54 -6.79 14.12 -2.06
N LYS A 55 -5.51 14.02 -2.39
CA LYS A 55 -5.05 13.21 -3.52
C LYS A 55 -5.04 11.73 -3.17
N ASN A 56 -5.02 10.91 -4.23
CA ASN A 56 -4.91 9.46 -4.11
C ASN A 56 -3.75 9.03 -3.18
N HIS A 57 -4.00 8.09 -2.27
CA HIS A 57 -3.10 7.59 -1.23
C HIS A 57 -2.65 8.61 -0.18
N GLY A 58 -3.36 9.73 -0.05
CA GLY A 58 -3.16 10.68 1.03
C GLY A 58 -1.93 11.59 0.88
N LEU A 59 -1.36 11.99 2.02
CA LEU A 59 -0.31 13.01 2.13
C LEU A 59 1.10 12.45 2.02
N ALA A 60 1.38 11.31 2.65
CA ALA A 60 2.74 10.82 2.90
C ALA A 60 3.59 10.75 1.63
N ARG A 61 3.03 10.20 0.54
CA ARG A 61 3.73 10.08 -0.76
C ARG A 61 4.13 11.41 -1.40
N TYR A 62 3.58 12.53 -0.97
CA TYR A 62 3.84 13.86 -1.56
C TYR A 62 4.68 14.77 -0.67
N ASN A 63 4.95 14.34 0.56
CA ASN A 63 5.66 15.12 1.56
C ASN A 63 7.08 14.61 1.79
N VAL A 64 7.89 15.45 2.41
CA VAL A 64 9.28 15.16 2.76
C VAL A 64 9.29 14.57 4.17
N PHE A 65 10.01 13.46 4.32
CA PHE A 65 10.31 12.87 5.63
C PHE A 65 11.68 13.31 6.09
N THR A 66 11.83 13.44 7.39
CA THR A 66 13.11 13.72 8.04
C THR A 66 13.69 12.43 8.60
N ALA A 67 14.98 12.18 8.38
CA ALA A 67 15.65 11.06 9.04
C ALA A 67 15.81 11.37 10.53
N GLU A 68 15.16 10.59 11.39
CA GLU A 68 15.27 10.69 12.86
C GLU A 68 16.50 9.94 13.36
N SER A 69 16.77 8.76 12.80
CA SER A 69 17.97 7.97 13.13
C SER A 69 18.39 7.08 11.96
N ASN A 70 19.70 6.80 11.89
CA ASN A 70 20.29 5.84 10.95
C ASN A 70 21.50 5.17 11.62
N THR A 71 21.41 3.85 11.84
CA THR A 71 22.45 3.03 12.49
C THR A 71 23.14 2.05 11.51
N GLY A 72 22.95 2.24 10.21
CA GLY A 72 23.50 1.36 9.18
C GLY A 72 22.56 0.22 8.79
N ASP A 73 22.01 -0.50 9.74
CA ASP A 73 21.00 -1.56 9.54
C ASP A 73 19.55 -1.13 9.85
N THR A 74 19.40 0.03 10.48
CA THR A 74 18.10 0.58 10.87
C THR A 74 18.01 2.06 10.48
N LEU A 75 16.94 2.42 9.77
CA LEU A 75 16.59 3.78 9.39
C LEU A 75 15.19 4.11 9.91
N VAL A 76 15.05 5.23 10.62
CA VAL A 76 13.75 5.79 11.03
C VAL A 76 13.53 7.10 10.32
N MET A 77 12.42 7.20 9.61
CA MET A 77 11.97 8.39 8.91
C MET A 77 10.70 8.93 9.57
N ASP A 78 10.61 10.23 9.72
CA ASP A 78 9.57 10.94 10.47
C ASP A 78 8.87 11.97 9.59
N PHE A 79 7.53 12.03 9.69
CA PHE A 79 6.66 12.99 9.02
C PHE A 79 5.59 13.48 9.99
N LYS A 80 5.64 14.74 10.37
CA LYS A 80 4.71 15.37 11.31
C LYS A 80 3.70 16.25 10.59
N SER A 81 2.54 16.41 11.21
CA SER A 81 1.57 17.42 10.79
C SER A 81 2.18 18.82 10.82
N THR A 82 1.76 19.65 9.90
CA THR A 82 2.11 21.05 9.78
C THR A 82 0.86 21.87 9.49
N GLU A 83 0.92 23.18 9.60
CA GLU A 83 -0.19 24.05 9.20
C GLU A 83 -0.58 23.86 7.72
N GLU A 84 0.36 23.47 6.86
CA GLU A 84 0.07 23.17 5.45
C GLU A 84 -0.66 21.83 5.28
N THR A 85 -0.23 20.78 5.98
CA THR A 85 -0.93 19.48 5.92
C THR A 85 -2.31 19.56 6.53
N LYS A 86 -2.54 20.39 7.57
CA LYS A 86 -3.84 20.61 8.20
C LYS A 86 -4.88 21.23 7.26
N LYS A 87 -4.46 21.91 6.22
CA LYS A 87 -5.39 22.38 5.17
C LYS A 87 -6.02 21.24 4.36
N GLN A 88 -5.39 20.07 4.35
CA GLN A 88 -5.85 18.89 3.64
C GLN A 88 -6.33 17.78 4.59
N TYR A 89 -5.76 17.70 5.81
CA TYR A 89 -6.08 16.69 6.84
C TYR A 89 -5.95 17.35 8.22
N PRO A 90 -7.06 17.78 8.83
CA PRO A 90 -7.08 18.70 9.97
C PRO A 90 -6.80 18.01 11.32
N PHE A 91 -5.81 17.14 11.37
CA PHE A 91 -5.41 16.42 12.57
C PHE A 91 -3.92 16.60 12.84
N ASP A 92 -3.57 16.59 14.12
CA ASP A 92 -2.19 16.58 14.57
C ASP A 92 -1.69 15.15 14.68
N PHE A 93 -0.59 14.85 13.99
CA PHE A 93 -0.01 13.51 13.97
C PHE A 93 1.53 13.55 13.94
N ASP A 94 2.12 12.45 14.41
CA ASP A 94 3.50 12.06 14.13
C ASP A 94 3.47 10.70 13.45
N PHE A 95 3.95 10.64 12.21
CA PHE A 95 3.96 9.41 11.41
C PHE A 95 5.39 8.99 11.11
N LYS A 96 5.76 7.78 11.54
CA LYS A 96 7.10 7.25 11.37
C LYS A 96 7.09 5.97 10.54
N VAL A 97 8.13 5.82 9.74
CA VAL A 97 8.44 4.57 9.04
C VAL A 97 9.85 4.15 9.42
N LYS A 98 9.95 2.98 10.04
CA LYS A 98 11.22 2.35 10.41
C LYS A 98 11.50 1.19 9.48
N TYR A 99 12.68 1.19 8.90
CA TYR A 99 13.24 0.04 8.18
C TYR A 99 14.34 -0.58 9.01
N ALA A 100 14.33 -1.90 9.17
CA ALA A 100 15.37 -2.65 9.87
C ALA A 100 15.77 -3.89 9.08
N LEU A 101 17.06 -4.09 8.86
CA LEU A 101 17.60 -5.26 8.18
C LEU A 101 17.93 -6.33 9.23
N VAL A 102 17.37 -7.54 9.07
CA VAL A 102 17.56 -8.67 9.98
C VAL A 102 17.80 -9.94 9.18
N GLY A 103 19.05 -10.37 9.07
CA GLY A 103 19.42 -11.54 8.27
C GLY A 103 19.08 -11.35 6.78
N ASN A 104 18.19 -12.19 6.27
CA ASN A 104 17.67 -12.10 4.91
C ASN A 104 16.30 -11.42 4.83
N SER A 105 15.94 -10.63 5.83
CA SER A 105 14.64 -9.98 5.92
C SER A 105 14.78 -8.48 6.13
N MET A 106 13.80 -7.74 5.63
CA MET A 106 13.57 -6.33 5.93
C MET A 106 12.26 -6.20 6.70
N LYS A 107 12.34 -5.64 7.90
CA LYS A 107 11.18 -5.27 8.72
C LYS A 107 10.83 -3.82 8.49
N ILE A 108 9.58 -3.54 8.25
CA ILE A 108 9.07 -2.20 8.03
C ILE A 108 7.98 -1.94 9.08
N THR A 109 8.26 -1.04 10.00
CA THR A 109 7.30 -0.67 11.05
C THR A 109 6.75 0.72 10.76
N TYR A 110 5.44 0.82 10.71
CA TYR A 110 4.70 2.07 10.61
C TYR A 110 4.16 2.42 11.98
N THR A 111 4.48 3.62 12.46
CA THR A 111 3.97 4.14 13.73
C THR A 111 3.19 5.41 13.46
N VAL A 112 1.91 5.42 13.85
CA VAL A 112 1.04 6.60 13.78
C VAL A 112 0.73 7.05 15.19
N VAL A 113 1.09 8.25 15.54
CA VAL A 113 0.76 8.87 16.83
C VAL A 113 -0.25 9.99 16.59
N ASN A 114 -1.39 9.92 17.26
CA ASN A 114 -2.30 11.05 17.33
C ASN A 114 -1.79 12.02 18.40
N THR A 115 -1.19 13.13 17.98
CA THR A 115 -0.65 14.15 18.87
C THR A 115 -1.64 15.26 19.17
N GLY A 116 -2.86 15.19 18.62
CA GLY A 116 -3.95 16.10 18.87
C GLY A 116 -4.81 15.72 20.09
N ASP A 117 -5.88 16.44 20.26
CA ASP A 117 -6.84 16.34 21.37
C ASP A 117 -8.18 15.73 20.99
N VAL A 118 -8.36 15.35 19.72
CA VAL A 118 -9.57 14.69 19.18
C VAL A 118 -9.22 13.34 18.56
N ASP A 119 -10.22 12.48 18.40
CA ASP A 119 -10.08 11.22 17.70
C ASP A 119 -9.69 11.45 16.22
N MET A 120 -8.71 10.71 15.75
CA MET A 120 -8.13 10.86 14.40
C MET A 120 -8.49 9.66 13.53
N PRO A 121 -9.39 9.81 12.55
CA PRO A 121 -9.67 8.77 11.57
C PRO A 121 -8.54 8.70 10.53
N PHE A 122 -7.97 7.52 10.26
CA PHE A 122 -6.89 7.35 9.30
C PHE A 122 -6.92 6.02 8.56
N GLY A 123 -6.32 6.01 7.39
CA GLY A 123 -5.94 4.81 6.64
C GLY A 123 -4.42 4.71 6.51
N LEU A 124 -3.92 3.50 6.41
CA LEU A 124 -2.49 3.20 6.28
C LEU A 124 -2.30 2.05 5.29
N GLY A 125 -1.19 2.06 4.54
CA GLY A 125 -0.86 0.92 3.69
C GLY A 125 0.53 0.94 3.12
N THR A 126 0.95 -0.23 2.63
CA THR A 126 2.16 -0.44 1.86
C THR A 126 1.84 -0.42 0.37
N HIS A 127 2.82 -0.01 -0.47
CA HIS A 127 2.64 -0.06 -1.92
C HIS A 127 4.01 -0.15 -2.61
N PHE A 128 4.73 -1.24 -2.32
CA PHE A 128 6.02 -1.52 -2.93
C PHE A 128 5.85 -2.27 -4.24
N GLY A 129 6.52 -1.82 -5.29
CA GLY A 129 6.65 -2.56 -6.55
C GLY A 129 7.79 -3.56 -6.47
N TRP A 130 7.48 -4.84 -6.53
CA TRP A 130 8.47 -5.92 -6.52
C TRP A 130 8.79 -6.37 -7.93
N ALA A 131 10.07 -6.45 -8.25
CA ALA A 131 10.53 -6.84 -9.58
C ALA A 131 10.16 -8.28 -9.93
N LEU A 132 9.51 -8.46 -11.08
CA LEU A 132 9.19 -9.75 -11.68
C LEU A 132 10.23 -10.15 -12.72
N VAL A 133 10.27 -11.41 -13.05
CA VAL A 133 10.99 -11.93 -14.21
C VAL A 133 10.03 -11.92 -15.40
N GLY A 134 10.48 -11.35 -16.52
CA GLY A 134 9.63 -11.24 -17.71
C GLY A 134 10.44 -10.88 -18.95
N ASP A 135 9.81 -11.09 -20.10
CA ASP A 135 10.38 -10.76 -21.40
C ASP A 135 9.75 -9.48 -21.91
N GLU A 136 10.54 -8.51 -22.32
CA GLU A 136 10.05 -7.27 -22.92
C GLU A 136 9.88 -7.45 -24.41
N THR A 137 8.77 -6.93 -24.92
CA THR A 137 8.54 -6.65 -26.33
C THR A 137 8.44 -5.15 -26.55
N ASP A 138 8.39 -4.67 -27.78
CA ASP A 138 8.32 -3.24 -28.06
C ASP A 138 7.11 -2.54 -27.39
N ASP A 139 5.99 -3.25 -27.25
CA ASP A 139 4.72 -2.68 -26.78
C ASP A 139 4.20 -3.30 -25.47
N THR A 140 4.74 -4.44 -25.02
CA THR A 140 4.22 -5.16 -23.87
C THR A 140 5.35 -5.84 -23.06
N CYS A 141 4.97 -6.45 -21.95
CA CYS A 141 5.85 -7.28 -21.16
C CYS A 141 5.14 -8.60 -20.83
N ASP A 142 5.75 -9.73 -21.18
CA ASP A 142 5.28 -11.04 -20.73
C ASP A 142 5.90 -11.37 -19.37
N VAL A 143 5.07 -11.32 -18.34
CA VAL A 143 5.43 -11.68 -16.96
C VAL A 143 4.74 -12.98 -16.52
N SER A 144 4.27 -13.81 -17.46
CA SER A 144 3.70 -15.11 -17.15
C SER A 144 4.69 -15.99 -16.36
N GLY A 145 4.15 -16.89 -15.56
CA GLY A 145 4.94 -17.74 -14.67
C GLY A 145 5.32 -17.09 -13.33
N ASN A 146 4.93 -15.82 -13.08
CA ASN A 146 4.99 -15.21 -11.75
C ASN A 146 3.61 -15.29 -11.08
N PHE A 147 3.57 -15.51 -9.76
CA PHE A 147 2.34 -15.70 -9.00
C PHE A 147 2.42 -14.98 -7.66
N ALA A 148 1.29 -14.46 -7.18
CA ALA A 148 1.07 -14.18 -5.77
C ALA A 148 0.36 -15.38 -5.14
N ILE A 149 0.90 -15.90 -4.04
CA ILE A 149 0.35 -17.04 -3.31
C ILE A 149 -0.05 -16.56 -1.92
N ILE A 150 -1.35 -16.55 -1.65
CA ILE A 150 -1.92 -16.20 -0.35
C ILE A 150 -1.92 -17.46 0.51
N ASP A 151 -1.30 -17.39 1.69
CA ASP A 151 -1.17 -18.53 2.61
C ASP A 151 -2.48 -18.77 3.36
N THR A 152 -3.48 -19.30 2.63
CA THR A 152 -4.81 -19.60 3.16
C THR A 152 -5.40 -20.83 2.49
N ASP A 153 -6.20 -21.57 3.24
CA ASP A 153 -7.06 -22.67 2.76
C ASP A 153 -8.52 -22.24 2.58
N LYS A 154 -8.83 -20.98 2.91
CA LYS A 154 -10.18 -20.42 2.83
C LYS A 154 -10.45 -19.83 1.44
N PRO A 155 -11.72 -19.78 1.00
CA PRO A 155 -12.11 -19.03 -0.17
C PRO A 155 -11.65 -17.56 -0.08
N ILE A 156 -11.24 -17.00 -1.20
CA ILE A 156 -10.90 -15.60 -1.30
C ILE A 156 -12.17 -14.81 -1.61
N GLU A 157 -12.40 -13.76 -0.84
CA GLU A 157 -13.45 -12.77 -1.06
C GLU A 157 -12.81 -11.46 -1.51
N GLU A 158 -13.34 -10.87 -2.57
CA GLU A 158 -12.86 -9.61 -3.13
C GLU A 158 -13.83 -8.48 -2.85
N TYR A 159 -13.29 -7.27 -2.74
CA TYR A 159 -14.05 -6.06 -2.90
C TYR A 159 -14.29 -5.81 -4.38
N GLU A 160 -15.53 -5.52 -4.75
CA GLU A 160 -15.89 -5.18 -6.11
C GLU A 160 -15.85 -3.67 -6.32
N PHE A 161 -15.23 -3.25 -7.41
CA PHE A 161 -15.06 -1.84 -7.74
C PHE A 161 -15.93 -1.42 -8.91
N ASP A 162 -16.33 -0.15 -8.91
CA ASP A 162 -16.90 0.51 -10.06
C ASP A 162 -15.80 0.75 -11.10
N ASP A 163 -16.07 0.41 -12.37
CA ASP A 163 -15.06 0.46 -13.43
C ASP A 163 -14.62 1.89 -13.79
N ASP A 164 -15.51 2.88 -13.62
CA ASP A 164 -15.23 4.26 -13.97
C ASP A 164 -14.61 5.03 -12.81
N LEU A 165 -15.17 4.85 -11.61
CA LEU A 165 -14.80 5.63 -10.42
C LEU A 165 -13.71 4.95 -9.61
N HIS A 166 -13.50 3.63 -9.76
CA HIS A 166 -12.62 2.81 -8.92
C HIS A 166 -12.93 2.94 -7.42
N LEU A 167 -14.21 3.05 -7.08
CA LEU A 167 -14.74 3.06 -5.73
C LEU A 167 -15.37 1.71 -5.40
N VAL A 168 -15.42 1.36 -4.11
CA VAL A 168 -16.02 0.10 -3.68
C VAL A 168 -17.54 0.15 -3.90
N LYS A 169 -18.09 -0.79 -4.67
CA LYS A 169 -19.52 -0.94 -4.92
C LYS A 169 -20.13 -2.18 -4.27
N GLY A 170 -19.30 -3.09 -3.77
CA GLY A 170 -19.76 -4.32 -3.15
C GLY A 170 -18.64 -5.29 -2.86
N GLU A 171 -19.03 -6.54 -2.70
CA GLU A 171 -18.17 -7.67 -2.43
C GLU A 171 -18.55 -8.83 -3.33
N LYS A 172 -17.59 -9.65 -3.74
CA LYS A 172 -17.79 -10.83 -4.57
C LYS A 172 -16.89 -11.97 -4.12
N LYS A 173 -17.27 -13.19 -4.47
CA LYS A 173 -16.37 -14.32 -4.40
C LYS A 173 -15.31 -14.17 -5.50
N SER A 174 -14.05 -14.36 -5.15
CA SER A 174 -12.97 -14.35 -6.13
C SER A 174 -13.10 -15.50 -7.13
N GLU A 175 -12.74 -15.25 -8.37
CA GLU A 175 -12.51 -16.30 -9.37
C GLU A 175 -11.14 -16.99 -9.19
N PHE A 176 -10.24 -16.35 -8.44
CA PHE A 176 -8.92 -16.90 -8.14
C PHE A 176 -8.97 -17.85 -6.94
N THR A 177 -8.12 -18.86 -6.99
CA THR A 177 -7.74 -19.63 -5.83
C THR A 177 -6.69 -18.82 -5.02
N ASN A 178 -6.10 -19.41 -4.00
CA ASN A 178 -5.01 -18.82 -3.26
C ASN A 178 -3.73 -18.57 -4.08
N LYS A 179 -3.68 -19.00 -5.36
CA LYS A 179 -2.57 -18.75 -6.28
C LYS A 179 -3.04 -17.88 -7.44
N ILE A 180 -2.71 -16.61 -7.39
CA ILE A 180 -3.12 -15.59 -8.34
C ILE A 180 -2.02 -15.39 -9.40
N PRO A 181 -2.29 -15.63 -10.70
CA PRO A 181 -1.30 -15.40 -11.74
C PRO A 181 -1.08 -13.89 -11.94
N LEU A 182 0.17 -13.47 -12.04
CA LEU A 182 0.52 -12.07 -12.25
C LEU A 182 0.63 -11.78 -13.75
N VAL A 183 -0.51 -11.74 -14.41
CA VAL A 183 -0.62 -11.50 -15.86
C VAL A 183 -1.57 -10.35 -16.15
N LYS A 184 -1.51 -9.81 -17.39
CA LYS A 184 -2.31 -8.65 -17.78
C LYS A 184 -3.81 -8.82 -17.53
N SER A 185 -4.35 -10.00 -17.82
CA SER A 185 -5.79 -10.29 -17.61
C SER A 185 -6.23 -10.23 -16.15
N THR A 186 -5.33 -10.52 -15.20
CA THR A 186 -5.62 -10.41 -13.76
C THR A 186 -5.92 -8.97 -13.34
N PHE A 187 -5.32 -7.99 -14.02
CA PHE A 187 -5.40 -6.57 -13.65
C PHE A 187 -6.25 -5.76 -14.65
N ILE A 188 -7.15 -6.40 -15.37
CA ILE A 188 -7.98 -5.72 -16.38
C ILE A 188 -8.93 -4.69 -15.74
N HIS A 189 -9.36 -4.94 -14.51
CA HIS A 189 -10.19 -4.06 -13.69
C HIS A 189 -9.41 -3.35 -12.57
N ASP A 190 -8.09 -3.11 -12.79
CA ASP A 190 -7.14 -2.53 -11.82
C ASP A 190 -6.63 -3.58 -10.80
N ALA A 191 -6.62 -3.30 -9.50
CA ALA A 191 -6.11 -4.19 -8.48
C ALA A 191 -7.08 -5.34 -8.14
N VAL A 192 -6.53 -6.51 -7.79
CA VAL A 192 -7.27 -7.55 -7.06
C VAL A 192 -7.19 -7.19 -5.58
N VAL A 193 -8.32 -6.76 -5.00
CA VAL A 193 -8.40 -6.31 -3.60
C VAL A 193 -9.26 -7.26 -2.80
N THR A 194 -8.68 -7.90 -1.80
CA THR A 194 -9.32 -8.99 -1.05
C THR A 194 -9.55 -8.62 0.40
N LYS A 195 -10.61 -9.17 1.00
CA LYS A 195 -10.69 -9.30 2.45
C LYS A 195 -9.59 -10.23 2.89
N ASN A 196 -8.65 -9.74 3.68
CA ASN A 196 -7.52 -10.55 4.06
C ASN A 196 -7.91 -11.62 5.09
N ASN A 197 -7.55 -12.86 4.80
CA ASN A 197 -7.75 -14.01 5.68
C ASN A 197 -6.44 -14.80 5.91
N ALA A 198 -5.30 -14.22 5.53
CA ALA A 198 -3.98 -14.81 5.64
C ALA A 198 -3.01 -13.89 6.39
N LYS A 199 -1.98 -14.47 7.00
CA LYS A 199 -0.89 -13.70 7.61
C LYS A 199 0.29 -13.53 6.68
N LYS A 200 0.39 -14.38 5.65
CA LYS A 200 1.53 -14.37 4.71
C LYS A 200 1.06 -14.42 3.27
N VAL A 201 1.85 -13.76 2.44
CA VAL A 201 1.75 -13.80 0.99
C VAL A 201 3.13 -14.08 0.43
N THR A 202 3.23 -14.93 -0.58
CA THR A 202 4.49 -15.21 -1.28
C THR A 202 4.37 -14.76 -2.73
N LEU A 203 5.26 -13.88 -3.14
CA LEU A 203 5.52 -13.62 -4.54
C LEU A 203 6.47 -14.71 -5.06
N LEU A 204 5.94 -15.62 -5.87
CA LEU A 204 6.72 -16.65 -6.55
C LEU A 204 7.09 -16.14 -7.93
N ARG A 205 8.36 -15.91 -8.17
CA ARG A 205 8.88 -15.45 -9.47
C ARG A 205 9.04 -16.62 -10.45
N ARG A 206 9.04 -16.31 -11.74
CA ARG A 206 9.23 -17.29 -12.84
C ARG A 206 10.56 -18.05 -12.75
N ASP A 207 11.61 -17.44 -12.19
CA ASP A 207 12.91 -18.05 -11.94
C ASP A 207 12.96 -18.95 -10.71
N GLY A 208 11.83 -19.18 -10.04
CA GLY A 208 11.71 -20.01 -8.84
C GLY A 208 12.03 -19.29 -7.53
N LYS A 209 12.55 -18.06 -7.57
CA LYS A 209 12.82 -17.26 -6.36
C LYS A 209 11.52 -16.79 -5.72
N LYS A 210 11.58 -16.57 -4.42
CA LYS A 210 10.43 -16.19 -3.61
C LYS A 210 10.73 -14.94 -2.82
N ILE A 211 9.73 -14.08 -2.68
CA ILE A 211 9.68 -13.00 -1.70
C ILE A 211 8.48 -13.28 -0.82
N THR A 212 8.68 -13.45 0.48
CA THR A 212 7.59 -13.72 1.42
C THR A 212 7.31 -12.50 2.27
N PHE A 213 6.04 -12.13 2.35
CA PHE A 213 5.52 -11.00 3.13
C PHE A 213 4.76 -11.56 4.32
N ASP A 214 5.23 -11.31 5.54
CA ASP A 214 4.42 -11.47 6.73
C ASP A 214 3.69 -10.14 6.94
N ILE A 215 2.39 -10.16 6.66
CA ILE A 215 1.51 -8.99 6.70
C ILE A 215 0.63 -8.95 7.96
N GLY A 216 0.79 -9.94 8.84
CA GLY A 216 0.03 -10.03 10.08
C GLY A 216 -1.48 -10.10 9.87
N ASN A 217 -2.23 -9.35 10.68
CA ASN A 217 -3.70 -9.34 10.65
C ASN A 217 -4.27 -8.11 9.92
N VAL A 218 -3.59 -7.61 8.90
CA VAL A 218 -4.11 -6.50 8.10
C VAL A 218 -5.48 -6.87 7.52
N PRO A 219 -6.48 -5.96 7.52
CA PRO A 219 -7.83 -6.30 7.08
C PRO A 219 -7.97 -6.49 5.57
N VAL A 220 -7.10 -5.84 4.78
CA VAL A 220 -7.19 -5.83 3.32
C VAL A 220 -5.84 -6.15 2.72
N LEU A 221 -5.84 -7.05 1.72
CA LEU A 221 -4.70 -7.34 0.88
C LEU A 221 -5.04 -6.92 -0.55
N ALA A 222 -4.21 -6.07 -1.15
CA ALA A 222 -4.31 -5.76 -2.56
C ALA A 222 -3.09 -6.28 -3.32
N ILE A 223 -3.34 -6.76 -4.53
CA ILE A 223 -2.32 -7.19 -5.48
C ILE A 223 -2.53 -6.37 -6.74
N TRP A 224 -1.49 -5.65 -7.15
CA TRP A 224 -1.63 -4.72 -8.26
C TRP A 224 -0.43 -4.76 -9.21
N SER A 225 -0.73 -4.58 -10.48
CA SER A 225 0.19 -4.11 -11.51
C SER A 225 -0.62 -3.28 -12.51
N ASN A 226 0.00 -2.39 -13.25
CA ASN A 226 -0.77 -1.63 -14.23
C ASN A 226 -1.11 -2.47 -15.46
N ASN A 227 -2.15 -2.07 -16.20
CA ASN A 227 -2.61 -2.80 -17.39
C ASN A 227 -1.61 -2.77 -18.58
N LYS A 228 -0.59 -1.91 -18.54
CA LYS A 228 0.51 -1.88 -19.51
C LYS A 228 1.63 -2.85 -19.18
N MET A 229 1.57 -3.44 -17.97
CA MET A 229 2.50 -4.41 -17.43
C MET A 229 3.98 -4.05 -17.60
N GLY A 230 4.53 -3.38 -16.60
CA GLY A 230 5.95 -3.44 -16.33
C GLY A 230 6.31 -4.78 -15.67
N LYS A 231 7.60 -5.09 -15.54
CA LYS A 231 8.07 -6.30 -14.82
C LYS A 231 7.99 -6.10 -13.31
N TYR A 232 6.80 -5.88 -12.79
CA TYR A 232 6.55 -5.71 -11.36
C TYR A 232 5.15 -6.14 -10.94
N ALA A 233 5.01 -6.43 -9.66
CA ALA A 233 3.72 -6.47 -8.97
C ALA A 233 3.86 -5.85 -7.58
N CYS A 234 2.80 -5.21 -7.11
CA CYS A 234 2.69 -4.73 -5.75
C CYS A 234 1.95 -5.76 -4.90
N ILE A 235 2.49 -6.06 -3.74
CA ILE A 235 1.81 -6.79 -2.67
C ILE A 235 1.57 -5.77 -1.58
N GLU A 236 0.30 -5.45 -1.36
CA GLU A 236 -0.09 -4.27 -0.59
C GLU A 236 -0.95 -4.67 0.60
N ALA A 237 -0.49 -4.34 1.77
CA ALA A 237 -1.19 -4.52 3.02
C ALA A 237 -1.87 -3.22 3.41
N TRP A 238 -3.22 -3.21 3.53
CA TRP A 238 -3.99 -2.00 3.74
C TRP A 238 -4.82 -2.04 5.03
N TRP A 239 -4.72 -0.97 5.80
CA TRP A 239 -5.60 -0.59 6.90
C TRP A 239 -6.55 0.49 6.42
N GLY A 240 -7.53 0.10 5.64
CA GLY A 240 -8.53 0.95 5.00
C GLY A 240 -8.82 0.55 3.56
N LEU A 241 -9.76 1.24 2.93
CA LEU A 241 -10.18 1.06 1.54
C LEU A 241 -10.40 2.42 0.85
N PRO A 242 -10.53 2.47 -0.50
CA PRO A 242 -11.13 3.63 -1.17
C PRO A 242 -12.52 3.93 -0.61
N ASP A 243 -13.12 5.05 -1.00
CA ASP A 243 -14.51 5.31 -0.68
C ASP A 243 -15.44 4.29 -1.32
N THR A 244 -16.64 4.13 -0.77
CA THR A 244 -17.73 3.44 -1.42
C THR A 244 -18.47 4.38 -2.37
N VAL A 245 -19.16 3.82 -3.37
CA VAL A 245 -19.93 4.60 -4.35
C VAL A 245 -21.03 5.44 -3.71
N ASP A 246 -21.54 5.01 -2.58
CA ASP A 246 -22.63 5.62 -1.80
C ASP A 246 -22.18 6.36 -0.52
N CYS A 247 -20.85 6.58 -0.36
CA CYS A 247 -20.32 7.24 0.84
C CYS A 247 -20.93 8.63 1.07
N ASP A 248 -21.15 8.99 2.33
CA ASP A 248 -21.63 10.31 2.76
C ASP A 248 -20.50 11.36 2.80
N ARG A 249 -19.25 10.95 2.54
CA ARG A 249 -18.01 11.73 2.55
C ARG A 249 -17.56 12.20 3.93
N GLU A 250 -18.31 11.94 4.98
CA GLU A 250 -17.86 12.28 6.33
C GLU A 250 -16.78 11.28 6.77
N LEU A 251 -15.58 11.77 7.09
CA LEU A 251 -14.40 10.93 7.30
C LEU A 251 -14.58 9.85 8.35
N LYS A 252 -15.20 10.19 9.47
CA LYS A 252 -15.44 9.24 10.57
C LYS A 252 -16.39 8.09 10.21
N ASN A 253 -17.18 8.25 9.14
CA ASN A 253 -18.12 7.23 8.64
C ASN A 253 -17.54 6.39 7.50
N LYS A 254 -16.33 6.73 7.04
CA LYS A 254 -15.71 6.02 5.91
C LYS A 254 -15.56 4.53 6.21
N PHE A 255 -15.96 3.70 5.26
CA PHE A 255 -15.88 2.24 5.38
C PHE A 255 -14.44 1.78 5.64
N LEU A 256 -14.25 0.93 6.65
CA LEU A 256 -12.95 0.44 7.13
C LEU A 256 -11.93 1.54 7.51
N ILE A 257 -12.38 2.72 7.90
CA ILE A 257 -11.47 3.71 8.48
C ILE A 257 -11.04 3.29 9.88
N ASN A 258 -9.78 3.50 10.22
CA ASN A 258 -9.31 3.33 11.60
C ASN A 258 -9.57 4.62 12.37
N THR A 259 -9.84 4.51 13.65
CA THR A 259 -9.95 5.68 14.55
C THR A 259 -8.91 5.55 15.65
N LEU A 260 -8.00 6.53 15.74
CA LEU A 260 -6.96 6.59 16.75
C LEU A 260 -7.33 7.65 17.79
N PRO A 261 -7.66 7.27 19.04
CA PRO A 261 -8.00 8.24 20.08
C PRO A 261 -6.86 9.23 20.36
N ALA A 262 -7.21 10.40 20.89
CA ALA A 262 -6.26 11.44 21.28
C ALA A 262 -5.12 10.90 22.16
N GLY A 263 -3.89 11.26 21.84
CA GLY A 263 -2.68 10.84 22.55
C GLY A 263 -2.31 9.35 22.43
N LYS A 264 -2.98 8.58 21.54
CA LYS A 264 -2.69 7.15 21.35
C LYS A 264 -1.77 6.92 20.17
N THR A 265 -1.17 5.72 20.15
CA THR A 265 -0.27 5.24 19.11
C THR A 265 -0.83 3.98 18.49
N PHE A 266 -0.74 3.89 17.16
CA PHE A 266 -0.99 2.69 16.38
C PHE A 266 0.33 2.23 15.74
N GLU A 267 0.59 0.93 15.80
CA GLU A 267 1.76 0.34 15.15
C GLU A 267 1.35 -0.82 14.24
N TYR A 268 2.01 -0.90 13.08
CA TYR A 268 1.86 -1.98 12.14
C TYR A 268 3.22 -2.37 11.57
N GLU A 269 3.54 -3.67 11.54
CA GLU A 269 4.78 -4.20 10.98
C GLU A 269 4.50 -5.13 9.80
N VAL A 270 5.29 -4.98 8.75
CA VAL A 270 5.40 -5.94 7.63
C VAL A 270 6.83 -6.45 7.61
N THR A 271 7.01 -7.77 7.51
CA THR A 271 8.32 -8.37 7.30
C THR A 271 8.41 -8.93 5.89
N VAL A 272 9.44 -8.51 5.15
CA VAL A 272 9.73 -8.99 3.79
C VAL A 272 10.97 -9.87 3.85
N THR A 273 10.87 -11.14 3.42
CA THR A 273 11.96 -12.13 3.45
C THR A 273 12.30 -12.59 2.03
N PHE A 274 13.61 -12.65 1.74
CA PHE A 274 14.19 -13.00 0.43
C PHE A 274 14.82 -14.38 0.40
#